data_0ed56c6adfb471e1a62cc3323ab45166
#
_entry.id   0ed56c6adfb471e1a62cc3323ab45166
#
_cell.length_a   1.000
_cell.length_b   1.000
_cell.length_c   1.000
_cell.angle_alpha   90.00
_cell.angle_beta   90.00
_cell.angle_gamma   90.00
#
_symmetry.space_group_name_H-M   'P 1'
#
loop_
_entity.id
_entity.type
_entity.pdbx_description
1 polymer ?
#
loop_
_entity_poly.entity_id
_entity_poly.type
_entity_poly.pdbx_seq_one_letter_code
_entity_poly.pdbx_strand_id
1 'polypeptide(L)'
;VEIMIVVVIIGLLAALAIPAFQRVRERARLSRMANDLRVFAQAFDTYLLEQGAWPADVAPGVIPTELVGRLPNTFTQPTPLGGQYEWDNEAGLKSITLYQLTATVAQVTKLDAMIDDGNPSTGNFQYNGSEWHFLLER
;
A
#
# COMPACT_ATOMS: atom_id res chain seq x y z
N VAL A 1 41.23 -22.15 18.21
CA VAL A 1 40.35 -23.26 17.77
C VAL A 1 38.94 -23.08 18.37
N GLU A 2 38.80 -22.79 19.63
CA GLU A 2 37.47 -22.60 20.29
C GLU A 2 36.71 -21.39 19.76
N ILE A 3 37.37 -20.25 19.54
CA ILE A 3 36.74 -19.03 18.97
C ILE A 3 36.32 -19.25 17.52
N MET A 4 37.09 -20.01 16.75
CA MET A 4 36.75 -20.31 15.33
C MET A 4 35.46 -21.12 15.23
N ILE A 5 35.24 -22.08 16.10
CA ILE A 5 33.99 -22.88 16.12
C ILE A 5 32.78 -21.99 16.44
N VAL A 6 32.92 -21.08 17.42
CA VAL A 6 31.85 -20.15 17.79
C VAL A 6 31.48 -19.22 16.63
N VAL A 7 32.48 -18.68 15.91
CA VAL A 7 32.23 -17.80 14.75
C VAL A 7 31.55 -18.55 13.62
N VAL A 8 31.91 -19.81 13.36
CA VAL A 8 31.25 -20.65 12.34
C VAL A 8 29.78 -20.91 12.71
N ILE A 9 29.50 -21.22 13.98
CA ILE A 9 28.12 -21.45 14.45
C ILE A 9 27.28 -20.17 14.30
N ILE A 10 27.79 -19.01 14.71
CA ILE A 10 27.11 -17.72 14.56
C ILE A 10 26.87 -17.41 13.10
N GLY A 11 27.83 -17.66 12.22
CA GLY A 11 27.72 -17.49 10.78
C GLY A 11 26.63 -18.35 10.15
N LEU A 12 26.55 -19.61 10.54
CA LEU A 12 25.49 -20.54 10.08
C LEU A 12 24.09 -20.11 10.55
N LEU A 13 23.96 -19.70 11.83
CA LEU A 13 22.70 -19.21 12.37
C LEU A 13 22.27 -17.92 11.68
N ALA A 14 23.19 -16.98 11.45
CA ALA A 14 22.93 -15.74 10.74
C ALA A 14 22.49 -15.99 9.29
N ALA A 15 23.10 -16.94 8.59
CA ALA A 15 22.76 -17.30 7.22
C ALA A 15 21.31 -17.80 7.09
N LEU A 16 20.78 -18.46 8.10
CA LEU A 16 19.38 -18.91 8.14
C LEU A 16 18.42 -17.82 8.60
N ALA A 17 18.85 -16.96 9.54
CA ALA A 17 18.00 -15.94 10.14
C ALA A 17 17.73 -14.75 9.19
N ILE A 18 18.72 -14.33 8.39
CA ILE A 18 18.59 -13.15 7.52
C ILE A 18 17.46 -13.29 6.49
N PRO A 19 17.36 -14.36 5.66
CA PRO A 19 16.31 -14.51 4.69
C PRO A 19 14.92 -14.66 5.32
N ALA A 20 14.81 -15.28 6.48
CA ALA A 20 13.56 -15.39 7.22
C ALA A 20 13.08 -14.01 7.70
N PHE A 21 13.98 -13.19 8.23
CA PHE A 21 13.68 -11.84 8.70
C PHE A 21 13.25 -10.91 7.55
N GLN A 22 13.85 -11.01 6.38
CA GLN A 22 13.46 -10.23 5.20
C GLN A 22 12.02 -10.53 4.76
N ARG A 23 11.60 -11.81 4.75
CA ARG A 23 10.22 -12.22 4.45
C ARG A 23 9.22 -11.66 5.45
N VAL A 24 9.56 -11.68 6.73
CA VAL A 24 8.68 -11.13 7.79
C VAL A 24 8.53 -9.62 7.63
N ARG A 25 9.61 -8.91 7.35
CA ARG A 25 9.56 -7.46 7.11
C ARG A 25 8.73 -7.10 5.87
N GLU A 26 8.88 -7.83 4.77
CA GLU A 26 8.06 -7.63 3.56
C GLU A 26 6.58 -7.81 3.88
N ARG A 27 6.24 -8.92 4.54
CA ARG A 27 4.84 -9.20 4.93
C ARG A 27 4.27 -8.13 5.86
N ALA A 28 5.06 -7.62 6.80
CA ALA A 28 4.65 -6.55 7.70
C ALA A 28 4.36 -5.24 6.94
N ARG A 29 5.19 -4.88 5.94
CA ARG A 29 4.96 -3.71 5.07
C ARG A 29 3.68 -3.85 4.25
N LEU A 30 3.46 -5.03 3.65
CA LEU A 30 2.24 -5.32 2.89
C LEU A 30 0.99 -5.26 3.78
N SER A 31 1.04 -5.85 4.97
CA SER A 31 -0.08 -5.81 5.91
C SER A 31 -0.40 -4.40 6.38
N ARG A 32 0.61 -3.57 6.64
CA ARG A 32 0.42 -2.16 6.98
C ARG A 32 -0.25 -1.42 5.82
N MET A 33 0.22 -1.60 4.60
CA MET A 33 -0.33 -0.95 3.41
C MET A 33 -1.77 -1.38 3.14
N ALA A 34 -2.07 -2.68 3.28
CA ALA A 34 -3.43 -3.20 3.18
C ALA A 34 -4.37 -2.55 4.20
N ASN A 35 -3.91 -2.36 5.44
CA ASN A 35 -4.67 -1.68 6.47
C ASN A 35 -4.87 -0.19 6.13
N ASP A 36 -3.82 0.50 5.70
CA ASP A 36 -3.89 1.91 5.30
C ASP A 36 -4.94 2.11 4.20
N LEU A 37 -4.91 1.31 3.13
CA LEU A 37 -5.88 1.38 2.03
C LEU A 37 -7.32 1.16 2.50
N ARG A 38 -7.56 0.20 3.41
CA ARG A 38 -8.90 -0.02 3.96
C ARG A 38 -9.41 1.15 4.79
N VAL A 39 -8.54 1.72 5.62
CA VAL A 39 -8.88 2.88 6.46
C VAL A 39 -9.16 4.10 5.60
N PHE A 40 -8.35 4.33 4.57
CA PHE A 40 -8.58 5.43 3.64
C PHE A 40 -9.88 5.24 2.86
N ALA A 41 -10.12 4.06 2.29
CA ALA A 41 -11.35 3.76 1.59
C ALA A 41 -12.58 4.03 2.48
N GLN A 42 -12.54 3.58 3.74
CA GLN A 42 -13.64 3.83 4.68
C GLN A 42 -13.88 5.33 4.92
N ALA A 43 -12.82 6.14 4.99
CA ALA A 43 -12.96 7.59 5.17
C ALA A 43 -13.59 8.25 3.94
N PHE A 44 -13.19 7.85 2.72
CA PHE A 44 -13.78 8.32 1.47
C PHE A 44 -15.24 7.89 1.33
N ASP A 45 -15.56 6.61 1.59
CA ASP A 45 -16.93 6.09 1.54
C ASP A 45 -17.85 6.81 2.55
N THR A 46 -17.37 7.04 3.76
CA THR A 46 -18.11 7.77 4.78
C THR A 46 -18.42 9.20 4.31
N TYR A 47 -17.44 9.86 3.72
CA TYR A 47 -17.64 11.20 3.16
C TYR A 47 -18.68 11.19 2.02
N LEU A 48 -18.59 10.23 1.10
CA LEU A 48 -19.58 10.07 0.03
C LEU A 48 -21.00 9.89 0.58
N LEU A 49 -21.16 9.05 1.59
CA LEU A 49 -22.46 8.80 2.21
C LEU A 49 -23.04 10.05 2.91
N GLU A 50 -22.18 10.88 3.50
CA GLU A 50 -22.60 12.11 4.19
C GLU A 50 -22.90 13.26 3.22
N GLN A 51 -22.11 13.42 2.17
CA GLN A 51 -22.17 14.58 1.27
C GLN A 51 -22.86 14.28 -0.07
N GLY A 52 -23.02 12.99 -0.43
CA GLY A 52 -23.61 12.58 -1.71
C GLY A 52 -22.69 12.82 -2.93
N ALA A 53 -21.42 13.18 -2.70
CA ALA A 53 -20.44 13.41 -3.74
C ALA A 53 -19.03 13.05 -3.25
N TRP A 54 -18.15 12.67 -4.17
CA TRP A 54 -16.75 12.44 -3.88
C TRP A 54 -15.97 13.75 -3.67
N PRO A 55 -14.92 13.77 -2.83
CA PRO A 55 -14.08 14.96 -2.67
C PRO A 55 -13.35 15.30 -3.97
N ALA A 56 -12.86 16.53 -4.06
CA ALA A 56 -12.10 16.99 -5.21
C ALA A 56 -10.79 16.18 -5.38
N ASP A 57 -10.35 16.06 -6.63
CA ASP A 57 -9.07 15.48 -7.00
C ASP A 57 -7.90 16.24 -6.36
N VAL A 58 -6.85 15.50 -5.98
CA VAL A 58 -5.66 16.11 -5.35
C VAL A 58 -4.37 15.44 -5.83
N ALA A 59 -3.27 16.16 -5.76
CA ALA A 59 -1.95 15.66 -6.10
C ALA A 59 -1.45 14.58 -5.12
N PRO A 60 -0.47 13.75 -5.51
CA PRO A 60 0.12 12.74 -4.65
C PRO A 60 0.57 13.28 -3.29
N GLY A 61 0.26 12.57 -2.22
CA GLY A 61 0.62 12.94 -0.86
C GLY A 61 -0.17 14.11 -0.27
N VAL A 62 -1.26 14.52 -0.90
CA VAL A 62 -2.12 15.62 -0.42
C VAL A 62 -3.46 15.06 0.05
N ILE A 63 -3.94 15.50 1.21
CA ILE A 63 -5.28 15.19 1.70
C ILE A 63 -6.28 16.16 1.06
N PRO A 64 -7.40 15.68 0.45
CA PRO A 64 -8.49 16.56 0.04
C PRO A 64 -8.92 17.47 1.18
N THR A 65 -9.17 18.74 0.89
CA THR A 65 -9.54 19.75 1.91
C THR A 65 -10.77 19.34 2.72
N GLU A 66 -11.68 18.62 2.10
CA GLU A 66 -12.92 18.11 2.65
C GLU A 66 -12.72 16.98 3.67
N LEU A 67 -11.58 16.28 3.58
CA LEU A 67 -11.21 15.16 4.45
C LEU A 67 -10.15 15.50 5.50
N VAL A 68 -9.77 16.77 5.61
CA VAL A 68 -8.83 17.21 6.66
C VAL A 68 -9.43 16.91 8.04
N GLY A 69 -8.66 16.18 8.87
CA GLY A 69 -9.09 15.72 10.19
C GLY A 69 -9.92 14.42 10.18
N ARG A 70 -10.31 13.91 9.01
CA ARG A 70 -11.03 12.63 8.84
C ARG A 70 -10.12 11.55 8.26
N LEU A 71 -9.27 11.91 7.30
CA LEU A 71 -8.28 11.03 6.73
C LEU A 71 -7.00 11.02 7.59
N PRO A 72 -6.44 9.86 7.94
CA PRO A 72 -5.22 9.80 8.74
C PRO A 72 -4.03 10.49 8.04
N ASN A 73 -3.17 11.13 8.82
CA ASN A 73 -1.96 11.79 8.30
C ASN A 73 -0.98 10.82 7.61
N THR A 74 -1.15 9.51 7.79
CA THR A 74 -0.39 8.49 7.05
C THR A 74 -0.60 8.58 5.54
N PHE A 75 -1.72 9.16 5.08
CA PHE A 75 -2.00 9.42 3.66
C PHE A 75 -0.95 10.34 3.02
N THR A 76 -0.42 11.30 3.76
CA THR A 76 0.61 12.24 3.27
C THR A 76 2.03 11.70 3.39
N GLN A 77 2.21 10.55 4.04
CA GLN A 77 3.51 9.94 4.23
C GLN A 77 3.86 8.99 3.07
N PRO A 78 5.15 8.75 2.83
CA PRO A 78 5.56 7.72 1.88
C PRO A 78 4.94 6.36 2.24
N THR A 79 4.49 5.62 1.23
CA THR A 79 3.93 4.29 1.46
C THR A 79 4.99 3.31 1.97
N PRO A 80 4.61 2.23 2.66
CA PRO A 80 5.55 1.20 3.11
C PRO A 80 6.38 0.55 1.98
N LEU A 81 5.90 0.66 0.73
CA LEU A 81 6.55 0.15 -0.47
C LEU A 81 7.22 1.25 -1.32
N GLY A 82 7.40 2.44 -0.76
CA GLY A 82 7.87 3.64 -1.46
C GLY A 82 6.74 4.32 -2.26
N GLY A 83 7.03 5.49 -2.81
CA GLY A 83 6.00 6.30 -3.48
C GLY A 83 5.02 6.95 -2.51
N GLN A 84 3.89 7.40 -3.03
CA GLN A 84 2.88 8.16 -2.29
C GLN A 84 1.48 7.64 -2.57
N TYR A 85 0.55 7.91 -1.65
CA TYR A 85 -0.88 7.76 -1.89
C TYR A 85 -1.40 9.01 -2.61
N GLU A 86 -2.36 8.81 -3.51
CA GLU A 86 -3.04 9.85 -4.26
C GLU A 86 -4.53 9.57 -4.29
N TRP A 87 -5.33 10.61 -4.29
CA TRP A 87 -6.77 10.48 -4.53
C TRP A 87 -7.10 10.98 -5.93
N ASP A 88 -7.56 10.07 -6.78
CA ASP A 88 -8.01 10.37 -8.13
C ASP A 88 -9.54 10.45 -8.18
N ASN A 89 -10.04 11.61 -8.58
CA ASN A 89 -11.44 11.85 -8.87
C ASN A 89 -11.60 12.35 -10.30
N GLU A 90 -11.21 11.55 -11.25
CA GLU A 90 -11.38 11.83 -12.67
C GLU A 90 -12.65 11.20 -13.23
N ALA A 91 -13.05 11.61 -14.46
CA ALA A 91 -14.22 11.06 -15.14
C ALA A 91 -14.04 9.54 -15.38
N GLY A 92 -14.86 8.74 -14.69
CA GLY A 92 -14.83 7.28 -14.79
C GLY A 92 -13.80 6.59 -13.89
N LEU A 93 -13.09 7.34 -13.03
CA LEU A 93 -12.14 6.78 -12.07
C LEU A 93 -12.32 7.45 -10.71
N LYS A 94 -12.61 6.65 -9.69
CA LYS A 94 -12.63 7.05 -8.29
C LYS A 94 -11.75 6.07 -7.53
N SER A 95 -10.50 6.45 -7.28
CA SER A 95 -9.52 5.51 -6.74
C SER A 95 -8.53 6.15 -5.78
N ILE A 96 -8.02 5.31 -4.88
CA ILE A 96 -6.79 5.60 -4.14
C ILE A 96 -5.66 5.01 -4.97
N THR A 97 -4.83 5.88 -5.54
CA THR A 97 -3.72 5.50 -6.42
C THR A 97 -2.43 5.40 -5.63
N LEU A 98 -1.61 4.42 -5.98
CA LEU A 98 -0.26 4.25 -5.48
C LEU A 98 0.71 4.81 -6.52
N TYR A 99 1.11 6.04 -6.30
CA TYR A 99 1.93 6.83 -7.22
C TYR A 99 3.42 6.56 -7.01
N GLN A 100 4.16 6.25 -8.09
CA GLN A 100 5.62 6.04 -8.09
C GLN A 100 6.13 5.03 -7.05
N LEU A 101 5.46 3.88 -6.92
CA LEU A 101 5.97 2.80 -6.08
C LEU A 101 7.37 2.36 -6.51
N THR A 102 8.23 2.07 -5.53
CA THR A 102 9.54 1.46 -5.75
C THR A 102 9.50 -0.07 -5.75
N ALA A 103 8.38 -0.64 -5.34
CA ALA A 103 8.15 -2.08 -5.31
C ALA A 103 7.91 -2.66 -6.71
N THR A 104 8.30 -3.92 -6.89
CA THR A 104 8.03 -4.67 -8.13
C THR A 104 6.54 -5.03 -8.23
N VAL A 105 6.06 -5.25 -9.47
CA VAL A 105 4.69 -5.74 -9.71
C VAL A 105 4.41 -7.01 -8.89
N ALA A 106 5.36 -7.95 -8.84
CA ALA A 106 5.21 -9.19 -8.06
C ALA A 106 5.00 -8.95 -6.55
N GLN A 107 5.65 -7.93 -5.98
CA GLN A 107 5.43 -7.57 -4.57
C GLN A 107 4.06 -6.96 -4.34
N VAL A 108 3.60 -6.08 -5.24
CA VAL A 108 2.29 -5.45 -5.14
C VAL A 108 1.17 -6.43 -5.47
N THR A 109 1.38 -7.43 -6.33
CA THR A 109 0.43 -8.54 -6.53
C THR A 109 0.18 -9.35 -5.24
N LYS A 110 1.18 -9.46 -4.36
CA LYS A 110 0.96 -10.06 -3.02
C LYS A 110 0.07 -9.17 -2.14
N LEU A 111 0.18 -7.86 -2.27
CA LEU A 111 -0.74 -6.93 -1.59
C LEU A 111 -2.15 -7.10 -2.13
N ASP A 112 -2.31 -7.17 -3.45
CA ASP A 112 -3.57 -7.43 -4.12
C ASP A 112 -4.25 -8.70 -3.57
N ALA A 113 -3.53 -9.81 -3.47
CA ALA A 113 -4.03 -11.05 -2.86
C ALA A 113 -4.46 -10.91 -1.38
N MET A 114 -4.06 -9.85 -0.69
CA MET A 114 -4.47 -9.56 0.70
C MET A 114 -5.73 -8.68 0.78
N ILE A 115 -5.98 -7.87 -0.23
CA ILE A 115 -7.08 -6.88 -0.24
C ILE A 115 -8.16 -7.20 -1.27
N ASP A 116 -7.83 -7.94 -2.33
CA ASP A 116 -8.71 -8.25 -3.44
C ASP A 116 -8.47 -9.69 -3.97
N ASP A 117 -8.36 -9.88 -5.28
CA ASP A 117 -8.33 -11.21 -5.93
C ASP A 117 -6.93 -11.73 -6.27
N GLY A 118 -5.90 -10.93 -6.12
CA GLY A 118 -4.51 -11.27 -6.44
C GLY A 118 -4.18 -11.25 -7.93
N ASN A 119 -5.03 -10.63 -8.75
CA ASN A 119 -4.84 -10.49 -10.18
C ASN A 119 -4.79 -9.01 -10.59
N PRO A 120 -3.63 -8.47 -10.97
CA PRO A 120 -3.45 -7.05 -11.31
C PRO A 120 -4.36 -6.48 -12.40
N SER A 121 -5.08 -7.34 -13.13
CA SER A 121 -5.94 -6.94 -14.24
C SER A 121 -7.42 -7.01 -13.93
N THR A 122 -7.80 -7.48 -12.76
CA THR A 122 -9.20 -7.69 -12.34
C THR A 122 -9.43 -7.17 -10.92
N GLY A 123 -10.66 -7.29 -10.44
CA GLY A 123 -11.00 -6.84 -9.09
C GLY A 123 -11.08 -5.33 -8.92
N ASN A 124 -10.94 -4.88 -7.68
CA ASN A 124 -10.94 -3.46 -7.31
C ASN A 124 -9.53 -2.88 -7.15
N PHE A 125 -8.50 -3.73 -7.09
CA PHE A 125 -7.11 -3.29 -7.03
C PHE A 125 -6.40 -3.67 -8.33
N GLN A 126 -6.17 -2.69 -9.20
CA GLN A 126 -5.71 -2.93 -10.57
C GLN A 126 -4.44 -2.15 -10.90
N TYR A 127 -3.65 -2.71 -11.83
CA TYR A 127 -2.46 -2.11 -12.39
C TYR A 127 -2.69 -1.69 -13.86
N ASN A 128 -2.52 -0.40 -14.16
CA ASN A 128 -2.73 0.13 -15.50
C ASN A 128 -1.48 0.11 -16.41
N GLY A 129 -0.37 -0.47 -15.95
CA GLY A 129 0.93 -0.48 -16.64
C GLY A 129 1.92 0.55 -16.09
N SER A 130 1.48 1.50 -15.28
CA SER A 130 2.30 2.52 -14.63
C SER A 130 2.02 2.64 -13.13
N GLU A 131 0.77 2.59 -12.74
CA GLU A 131 0.29 2.84 -11.38
C GLU A 131 -0.72 1.78 -10.93
N TRP A 132 -0.89 1.67 -9.63
CA TRP A 132 -1.88 0.81 -9.01
C TRP A 132 -3.03 1.64 -8.47
N HIS A 133 -4.25 1.23 -8.78
CA HIS A 133 -5.47 1.90 -8.40
C HIS A 133 -6.33 1.00 -7.53
N PHE A 134 -6.66 1.47 -6.33
CA PHE A 134 -7.69 0.86 -5.50
C PHE A 134 -9.01 1.55 -5.77
N LEU A 135 -9.85 0.93 -6.60
CA LEU A 135 -11.10 1.48 -7.10
C LEU A 135 -12.16 1.50 -5.99
N LEU A 136 -12.75 2.65 -5.74
CA LEU A 136 -13.89 2.82 -4.85
C LEU A 136 -15.21 2.88 -5.64
N GLU A 137 -15.17 3.35 -6.89
CA GLU A 137 -16.30 3.37 -7.80
C GLU A 137 -15.81 3.09 -9.23
N ARG A 138 -16.64 2.40 -10.02
CA ARG A 138 -16.41 2.09 -11.45
C ARG A 138 -17.42 2.79 -12.33
#